data_225747f20fc7ff2916c86bc7a91aeca5
#
_entry.id   225747f20fc7ff2916c86bc7a91aeca5
#
_cell.length_a   1.000
_cell.length_b   1.000
_cell.length_c   1.000
_cell.angle_alpha   90.00
_cell.angle_beta   90.00
_cell.angle_gamma   90.00
#
_symmetry.space_group_name_H-M   'P 1'
#
loop_
_entity.id
_entity.type
_entity.pdbx_description
1 polymer ?
#
loop_
_entity_poly.entity_id
_entity_poly.type
_entity_poly.pdbx_seq_one_letter_code
_entity_poly.pdbx_strand_id
1 'polypeptide(L)'
;MTDAPLKFGFVCVQNAGRSQMSAAFAERERTRRGLEDAVEILTGGTDPADEVHPEVVEAMGELDMDLSDRVPQAVSNDELNGCTVVATMGCSTLELDADVAVRDWALEDPHGQPIEQVREIRDAIEKRVADLFDEFTDSSIS
;
A
#
# COMPACT_ATOMS: atom_id res chain seq x y z
N MET A 1 14.70 -18.80 -17.21
CA MET A 1 15.25 -18.26 -16.05
C MET A 1 14.17 -17.59 -15.23
N THR A 2 14.22 -17.73 -13.99
CA THR A 2 13.16 -17.24 -13.17
C THR A 2 13.64 -16.08 -12.33
N ASP A 3 12.99 -14.99 -12.44
CA ASP A 3 13.34 -13.87 -11.59
C ASP A 3 12.61 -13.98 -10.28
N ALA A 4 13.23 -13.50 -9.24
CA ALA A 4 12.56 -13.41 -7.97
C ALA A 4 11.35 -12.50 -8.12
N PRO A 5 10.24 -12.78 -7.46
CA PRO A 5 9.09 -11.91 -7.55
C PRO A 5 9.39 -10.53 -6.99
N LEU A 6 8.71 -9.53 -7.52
CA LEU A 6 8.75 -8.21 -6.94
C LEU A 6 7.94 -8.22 -5.65
N LYS A 7 8.38 -7.46 -4.68
CA LYS A 7 7.65 -7.38 -3.42
C LYS A 7 7.46 -5.91 -3.06
N PHE A 8 6.22 -5.50 -3.00
CA PHE A 8 5.86 -4.11 -2.70
C PHE A 8 5.36 -4.03 -1.27
N GLY A 9 5.95 -3.14 -0.48
CA GLY A 9 5.53 -2.90 0.89
C GLY A 9 4.84 -1.56 1.02
N PHE A 10 3.73 -1.51 1.76
CA PHE A 10 2.98 -0.28 1.99
C PHE A 10 2.84 -0.09 3.50
N VAL A 11 3.43 0.97 4.03
CA VAL A 11 3.57 1.15 5.46
C VAL A 11 3.08 2.52 5.89
N CYS A 12 2.26 2.55 6.93
CA CYS A 12 1.91 3.78 7.61
C CYS A 12 2.00 3.54 9.10
N VAL A 13 1.52 4.46 9.92
CA VAL A 13 1.64 4.28 11.36
C VAL A 13 0.66 3.24 11.87
N GLN A 14 -0.63 3.40 11.59
CA GLN A 14 -1.67 2.56 12.18
C GLN A 14 -2.11 1.38 11.32
N ASN A 15 -1.70 1.36 10.05
CA ASN A 15 -2.13 0.34 9.11
C ASN A 15 -3.67 0.21 9.06
N ALA A 16 -4.35 1.32 9.24
CA ALA A 16 -5.80 1.35 9.31
C ALA A 16 -6.43 2.25 8.25
N GLY A 17 -5.63 2.93 7.46
CA GLY A 17 -6.11 3.85 6.44
C GLY A 17 -5.27 3.77 5.18
N ARG A 18 -4.27 4.65 5.06
CA ARG A 18 -3.51 4.81 3.82
C ARG A 18 -2.85 3.53 3.33
N SER A 19 -2.20 2.80 4.19
CA SER A 19 -1.51 1.58 3.75
C SER A 19 -2.49 0.47 3.42
N GLN A 20 -3.63 0.41 4.09
CA GLN A 20 -4.65 -0.58 3.76
C GLN A 20 -5.26 -0.28 2.39
N MET A 21 -5.54 0.98 2.09
CA MET A 21 -6.03 1.35 0.77
C MET A 21 -4.99 1.03 -0.30
N SER A 22 -3.72 1.33 -0.02
CA SER A 22 -2.64 1.06 -0.96
C SER A 22 -2.53 -0.42 -1.26
N ALA A 23 -2.57 -1.26 -0.24
CA ALA A 23 -2.48 -2.71 -0.43
C ALA A 23 -3.67 -3.23 -1.24
N ALA A 24 -4.86 -2.72 -0.97
CA ALA A 24 -6.05 -3.13 -1.72
C ALA A 24 -5.94 -2.76 -3.19
N PHE A 25 -5.51 -1.53 -3.49
CA PHE A 25 -5.31 -1.14 -4.87
C PHE A 25 -4.20 -1.93 -5.54
N ALA A 26 -3.14 -2.24 -4.80
CA ALA A 26 -2.05 -3.04 -5.33
C ALA A 26 -2.53 -4.46 -5.68
N GLU A 27 -3.35 -5.05 -4.83
CA GLU A 27 -3.92 -6.38 -5.12
C GLU A 27 -4.78 -6.33 -6.38
N ARG A 28 -5.56 -5.27 -6.55
CA ARG A 28 -6.39 -5.11 -7.74
C ARG A 28 -5.54 -4.93 -9.00
N GLU A 29 -4.50 -4.08 -8.92
CA GLU A 29 -3.61 -3.87 -10.05
C GLU A 29 -2.87 -5.16 -10.41
N ARG A 30 -2.44 -5.90 -9.41
CA ARG A 30 -1.77 -7.18 -9.63
C ARG A 30 -2.66 -8.12 -10.44
N THR A 31 -3.92 -8.21 -10.05
CA THR A 31 -4.87 -9.07 -10.75
C THR A 31 -5.16 -8.56 -12.16
N ARG A 32 -5.38 -7.25 -12.31
CA ARG A 32 -5.67 -6.68 -13.61
C ARG A 32 -4.54 -6.86 -14.61
N ARG A 33 -3.32 -6.88 -14.12
CA ARG A 33 -2.13 -6.98 -14.98
C ARG A 33 -1.64 -8.42 -15.15
N GLY A 34 -2.30 -9.38 -14.51
CA GLY A 34 -1.90 -10.78 -14.61
C GLY A 34 -0.58 -11.06 -13.91
N LEU A 35 -0.33 -10.38 -12.80
CA LEU A 35 0.95 -10.47 -12.10
C LEU A 35 0.87 -11.23 -10.79
N GLU A 36 -0.16 -12.06 -10.60
CA GLU A 36 -0.34 -12.76 -9.32
C GLU A 36 0.86 -13.59 -8.91
N ASP A 37 1.55 -14.15 -9.88
CA ASP A 37 2.74 -14.97 -9.59
C ASP A 37 4.02 -14.15 -9.57
N ALA A 38 3.97 -12.89 -9.97
CA ALA A 38 5.18 -12.08 -10.12
C ALA A 38 5.32 -10.98 -9.07
N VAL A 39 4.25 -10.67 -8.33
CA VAL A 39 4.27 -9.57 -7.37
C VAL A 39 3.69 -10.04 -6.05
N GLU A 40 4.42 -9.78 -4.96
CA GLU A 40 3.92 -10.00 -3.61
C GLU A 40 3.63 -8.65 -2.98
N ILE A 41 2.65 -8.60 -2.12
CA ILE A 41 2.23 -7.36 -1.47
C ILE A 41 2.29 -7.53 0.04
N LEU A 42 2.97 -6.60 0.70
CA LEU A 42 3.10 -6.60 2.15
C LEU A 42 2.58 -5.26 2.67
N THR A 43 1.83 -5.27 3.75
CA THR A 43 1.39 -4.04 4.36
C THR A 43 1.47 -4.17 5.87
N GLY A 44 1.68 -3.06 6.55
CA GLY A 44 1.76 -3.05 7.99
C GLY A 44 1.92 -1.64 8.53
N GLY A 45 1.99 -1.53 9.82
CA GLY A 45 2.16 -0.26 10.48
C GLY A 45 3.22 -0.33 11.57
N THR A 46 3.69 0.84 11.99
CA THR A 46 4.64 0.92 13.10
C THR A 46 3.93 0.88 14.44
N ASP A 47 2.63 1.19 14.46
CA ASP A 47 1.82 1.15 15.68
C ASP A 47 0.38 0.80 15.27
N PRO A 48 0.10 -0.47 14.96
CA PRO A 48 -1.17 -0.86 14.37
C PRO A 48 -2.37 -0.54 15.24
N ALA A 49 -3.43 -0.04 14.62
CA ALA A 49 -4.71 0.15 15.30
C ALA A 49 -5.43 -1.20 15.40
N ASP A 50 -6.57 -1.21 16.07
CA ASP A 50 -7.34 -2.44 16.25
C ASP A 50 -8.14 -2.82 15.00
N GLU A 51 -8.52 -1.85 14.22
CA GLU A 51 -9.34 -2.11 13.02
C GLU A 51 -9.12 -1.01 11.98
N VAL A 52 -9.50 -1.29 10.75
CA VAL A 52 -9.45 -0.31 9.68
C VAL A 52 -10.46 0.79 9.98
N HIS A 53 -10.09 2.04 9.72
CA HIS A 53 -10.97 3.16 10.03
C HIS A 53 -12.28 3.06 9.25
N PRO A 54 -13.43 3.30 9.89
CA PRO A 54 -14.74 3.16 9.21
C PRO A 54 -14.88 4.03 7.96
N GLU A 55 -14.35 5.24 7.98
CA GLU A 55 -14.43 6.12 6.81
C GLU A 55 -13.64 5.57 5.63
N VAL A 56 -12.58 4.81 5.90
CA VAL A 56 -11.80 4.15 4.87
C VAL A 56 -12.59 2.97 4.30
N VAL A 57 -13.22 2.20 5.17
CA VAL A 57 -14.06 1.09 4.73
C VAL A 57 -15.18 1.62 3.82
N GLU A 58 -15.79 2.73 4.19
CA GLU A 58 -16.87 3.32 3.40
C GLU A 58 -16.37 3.76 2.02
N ALA A 59 -15.25 4.49 1.98
CA ALA A 59 -14.72 5.01 0.73
C ALA A 59 -14.29 3.89 -0.23
N MET A 60 -13.69 2.83 0.31
CA MET A 60 -13.26 1.71 -0.53
C MET A 60 -14.46 0.87 -0.98
N GLY A 61 -15.49 0.79 -0.14
CA GLY A 61 -16.72 0.09 -0.52
C GLY A 61 -17.38 0.71 -1.73
N GLU A 62 -17.20 2.00 -1.95
CA GLU A 62 -17.73 2.66 -3.15
C GLU A 62 -17.12 2.12 -4.42
N LEU A 63 -15.95 1.50 -4.33
CA LEU A 63 -15.27 0.91 -5.48
C LEU A 63 -15.39 -0.63 -5.46
N ASP A 64 -16.33 -1.14 -4.68
CA ASP A 64 -16.55 -2.59 -4.54
C ASP A 64 -15.37 -3.31 -3.88
N MET A 65 -14.61 -2.60 -3.05
CA MET A 65 -13.49 -3.18 -2.33
C MET A 65 -13.81 -3.17 -0.84
N ASP A 66 -14.02 -4.36 -0.29
CA ASP A 66 -14.45 -4.50 1.11
C ASP A 66 -13.23 -4.67 2.02
N LEU A 67 -12.94 -3.67 2.82
CA LEU A 67 -11.84 -3.73 3.77
C LEU A 67 -12.31 -4.03 5.20
N SER A 68 -13.59 -4.33 5.38
CA SER A 68 -14.14 -4.50 6.72
C SER A 68 -13.55 -5.70 7.46
N ASP A 69 -13.08 -6.71 6.73
CA ASP A 69 -12.50 -7.90 7.34
C ASP A 69 -10.99 -7.79 7.54
N ARG A 70 -10.39 -6.71 7.12
CA ARG A 70 -8.95 -6.57 7.26
C ARG A 70 -8.57 -6.16 8.67
N VAL A 71 -7.45 -6.67 9.14
CA VAL A 71 -6.96 -6.36 10.47
C VAL A 71 -5.60 -5.69 10.34
N PRO A 72 -5.45 -4.49 10.91
CA PRO A 72 -4.14 -3.84 10.94
C PRO A 72 -3.09 -4.73 11.59
N GLN A 73 -1.89 -4.71 11.05
CA GLN A 73 -0.82 -5.57 11.56
C GLN A 73 0.50 -4.82 11.62
N ALA A 74 1.37 -5.28 12.48
CA ALA A 74 2.71 -4.71 12.58
C ALA A 74 3.58 -5.29 11.48
N VAL A 75 4.60 -4.54 11.10
CA VAL A 75 5.58 -5.01 10.13
C VAL A 75 6.96 -4.70 10.69
N SER A 76 7.91 -5.59 10.47
CA SER A 76 9.27 -5.41 10.97
C SER A 76 10.17 -4.87 9.88
N ASN A 77 11.29 -4.27 10.27
CA ASN A 77 12.29 -3.84 9.29
C ASN A 77 12.84 -5.02 8.51
N ASP A 78 12.97 -6.19 9.13
CA ASP A 78 13.45 -7.37 8.43
C ASP A 78 12.51 -7.76 7.30
N GLU A 79 11.20 -7.68 7.53
CA GLU A 79 10.23 -7.96 6.47
C GLU A 79 10.33 -6.93 5.36
N LEU A 80 10.50 -5.66 5.71
CA LEU A 80 10.57 -4.60 4.72
C LEU A 80 11.88 -4.65 3.94
N ASN A 81 12.95 -5.10 4.55
CA ASN A 81 14.22 -5.25 3.85
C ASN A 81 14.17 -6.30 2.75
N GLY A 82 13.18 -7.17 2.81
CA GLY A 82 12.97 -8.14 1.72
C GLY A 82 12.17 -7.58 0.56
N CYS A 83 11.70 -6.34 0.65
CA CYS A 83 10.88 -5.75 -0.41
C CYS A 83 11.73 -5.16 -1.52
N THR A 84 11.16 -5.12 -2.72
CA THR A 84 11.76 -4.41 -3.84
C THR A 84 11.62 -2.90 -3.62
N VAL A 85 10.46 -2.49 -3.16
CA VAL A 85 10.17 -1.08 -2.88
C VAL A 85 9.22 -1.00 -1.70
N VAL A 86 9.39 0.03 -0.88
CA VAL A 86 8.50 0.31 0.24
C VAL A 86 7.96 1.72 0.09
N ALA A 87 6.65 1.86 0.07
CA ALA A 87 6.00 3.16 0.09
C ALA A 87 5.61 3.48 1.53
N THR A 88 6.10 4.59 2.05
CA THR A 88 5.82 5.01 3.41
C THR A 88 4.81 6.15 3.40
N MET A 89 3.90 6.14 4.34
CA MET A 89 2.81 7.11 4.37
C MET A 89 2.63 7.61 5.80
N GLY A 90 3.36 8.66 6.14
CA GLY A 90 3.22 9.26 7.46
C GLY A 90 4.04 8.65 8.57
N CYS A 91 4.76 7.55 8.30
CA CYS A 91 5.70 7.03 9.28
C CYS A 91 7.07 7.65 8.97
N SER A 92 7.67 8.23 9.97
CA SER A 92 8.75 9.16 9.69
C SER A 92 10.10 8.54 9.43
N THR A 93 10.43 7.43 9.99
CA THR A 93 11.79 6.92 9.82
C THR A 93 11.81 5.43 9.79
N LEU A 94 12.07 4.91 8.62
CA LEU A 94 12.40 3.49 8.48
C LEU A 94 13.85 3.42 8.04
N GLU A 95 14.64 2.69 8.79
CA GLU A 95 16.03 2.48 8.42
C GLU A 95 16.12 1.14 7.72
N LEU A 96 16.07 1.19 6.41
CA LEU A 96 16.08 -0.02 5.60
C LEU A 96 17.40 -0.15 4.87
N ASP A 97 17.66 -1.35 4.37
CA ASP A 97 18.88 -1.60 3.60
C ASP A 97 18.90 -0.77 2.34
N ALA A 98 20.08 -0.44 1.88
CA ALA A 98 20.23 0.41 0.68
C ALA A 98 19.64 -0.21 -0.57
N ASP A 99 19.46 -1.53 -0.57
CA ASP A 99 18.90 -2.21 -1.74
C ASP A 99 17.38 -2.02 -1.88
N VAL A 100 16.74 -1.54 -0.84
CA VAL A 100 15.29 -1.33 -0.88
C VAL A 100 15.00 0.09 -1.36
N ALA A 101 14.24 0.22 -2.42
CA ALA A 101 13.80 1.54 -2.87
C ALA A 101 12.71 2.03 -1.91
N VAL A 102 12.80 3.26 -1.47
CA VAL A 102 11.80 3.83 -0.57
C VAL A 102 11.14 5.02 -1.26
N ARG A 103 9.81 5.03 -1.24
CA ARG A 103 9.02 6.12 -1.77
C ARG A 103 8.19 6.70 -0.63
N ASP A 104 8.43 7.95 -0.31
CA ASP A 104 7.69 8.61 0.77
C ASP A 104 6.50 9.34 0.16
N TRP A 105 5.32 8.79 0.35
CA TRP A 105 4.09 9.37 -0.19
C TRP A 105 3.51 10.32 0.86
N ALA A 106 3.62 11.60 0.61
CA ALA A 106 3.13 12.63 1.53
C ALA A 106 1.62 12.76 1.34
N LEU A 107 0.87 11.95 2.07
CA LEU A 107 -0.58 11.92 1.99
C LEU A 107 -1.18 12.28 3.33
N GLU A 108 -2.33 12.95 3.30
CA GLU A 108 -3.03 13.28 4.52
C GLU A 108 -3.61 12.02 5.17
N ASP A 109 -3.71 12.05 6.49
CA ASP A 109 -4.31 10.95 7.23
C ASP A 109 -5.84 11.03 7.07
N PRO A 110 -6.50 10.00 6.57
CA PRO A 110 -7.95 10.02 6.40
C PRO A 110 -8.74 9.90 7.69
N HIS A 111 -8.08 9.57 8.80
CA HIS A 111 -8.78 9.36 10.06
C HIS A 111 -9.48 10.64 10.52
N GLY A 112 -10.78 10.55 10.76
CA GLY A 112 -11.54 11.70 11.24
C GLY A 112 -11.88 12.74 10.18
N GLN A 113 -11.57 12.47 8.92
CA GLN A 113 -11.85 13.41 7.84
C GLN A 113 -13.24 13.19 7.26
N PRO A 114 -13.85 14.24 6.68
CA PRO A 114 -15.11 14.05 5.97
C PRO A 114 -14.93 13.09 4.80
N ILE A 115 -16.01 12.42 4.40
CA ILE A 115 -15.92 11.41 3.35
C ILE A 115 -15.37 11.98 2.05
N GLU A 116 -15.66 13.23 1.74
CA GLU A 116 -15.13 13.86 0.53
C GLU A 116 -13.61 13.92 0.55
N GLN A 117 -13.04 14.22 1.71
CA GLN A 117 -11.59 14.28 1.86
C GLN A 117 -10.99 12.88 1.78
N VAL A 118 -11.65 11.90 2.37
CA VAL A 118 -11.21 10.51 2.31
C VAL A 118 -11.20 10.02 0.86
N ARG A 119 -12.20 10.41 0.08
CA ARG A 119 -12.25 10.05 -1.34
C ARG A 119 -11.08 10.65 -2.12
N GLU A 120 -10.69 11.89 -1.81
CA GLU A 120 -9.56 12.51 -2.48
C GLU A 120 -8.26 11.79 -2.14
N ILE A 121 -8.08 11.42 -0.88
CA ILE A 121 -6.91 10.65 -0.46
C ILE A 121 -6.91 9.29 -1.15
N ARG A 122 -8.05 8.62 -1.18
CA ARG A 122 -8.20 7.33 -1.86
C ARG A 122 -7.80 7.42 -3.33
N ASP A 123 -8.31 8.45 -4.02
CA ASP A 123 -8.04 8.58 -5.45
C ASP A 123 -6.57 8.90 -5.72
N ALA A 124 -5.94 9.67 -4.84
CA ALA A 124 -4.52 9.94 -4.96
C ALA A 124 -3.69 8.66 -4.76
N ILE A 125 -4.10 7.82 -3.80
CA ILE A 125 -3.41 6.56 -3.56
C ILE A 125 -3.57 5.63 -4.77
N GLU A 126 -4.76 5.58 -5.33
CA GLU A 126 -5.01 4.73 -6.50
C GLU A 126 -4.04 5.08 -7.63
N LYS A 127 -3.87 6.38 -7.88
CA LYS A 127 -2.96 6.81 -8.94
C LYS A 127 -1.51 6.46 -8.60
N ARG A 128 -1.10 6.66 -7.36
CA ARG A 128 0.27 6.35 -6.96
C ARG A 128 0.58 4.87 -7.06
N VAL A 129 -0.38 4.02 -6.72
CA VAL A 129 -0.19 2.58 -6.82
C VAL A 129 -0.05 2.17 -8.28
N ALA A 130 -0.91 2.71 -9.16
CA ALA A 130 -0.80 2.41 -10.59
C ALA A 130 0.56 2.86 -11.14
N ASP A 131 1.01 4.06 -10.75
CA ASP A 131 2.31 4.56 -11.20
C ASP A 131 3.45 3.68 -10.69
N LEU A 132 3.33 3.16 -9.47
CA LEU A 132 4.34 2.29 -8.89
C LEU A 132 4.44 0.99 -9.69
N PHE A 133 3.32 0.40 -10.05
CA PHE A 133 3.33 -0.78 -10.89
C PHE A 133 3.94 -0.48 -12.25
N ASP A 134 3.62 0.68 -12.84
CA ASP A 134 4.22 1.08 -14.10
C ASP A 134 5.74 1.19 -13.98
N GLU A 135 6.22 1.75 -12.89
CA GLU A 135 7.66 1.94 -12.69
C GLU A 135 8.42 0.62 -12.58
N PHE A 136 7.85 -0.35 -11.87
CA PHE A 136 8.55 -1.58 -11.56
C PHE A 136 8.19 -2.77 -12.45
N THR A 137 7.11 -2.69 -13.21
CA THR A 137 6.67 -3.81 -14.03
C THR A 137 6.55 -3.48 -15.51
N ASP A 138 6.76 -2.24 -15.87
CA ASP A 138 6.44 -1.76 -17.20
C ASP A 138 7.49 -2.05 -18.22
N SER A 139 8.43 -2.86 -17.90
CA SER A 139 9.41 -3.24 -18.90
C SER A 139 8.75 -3.89 -20.09
N SER A 140 7.55 -4.30 -19.91
CA SER A 140 6.81 -4.89 -21.01
C SER A 140 6.65 -3.97 -22.17
N ILE A 141 6.83 -2.70 -21.97
CA ILE A 141 6.72 -1.83 -23.05
C ILE A 141 7.67 -2.08 -24.11
N SER A 142 8.69 -2.58 -23.74
CA SER A 142 9.65 -2.87 -24.75
C SER A 142 9.03 -3.67 -25.85
#